data_faff74f48362cc937b0ef706a62f1ff7
#
_entry.id   faff74f48362cc937b0ef706a62f1ff7
#
_cell.length_a   1.000
_cell.length_b   1.000
_cell.length_c   1.000
_cell.angle_alpha   90.00
_cell.angle_beta   90.00
_cell.angle_gamma   90.00
#
_symmetry.space_group_name_H-M   'P 1'
#
loop_
_entity.id
_entity.type
_entity.pdbx_description
1 polymer ?
#
loop_
_entity_poly.entity_id
_entity_poly.type
_entity_poly.pdbx_seq_one_letter_code
_entity_poly.pdbx_strand_id
1 'polypeptide(L)'
;IGFPDIELTEEYIAKQRYSFARFDLGKGANVIMVLSGIDNNFYTWVSATGEKLITYNGKIVKTIGLIHNVEIYNPASFKVFSPKNNYSGIYDVMLKDPRAFIEQKFSTKLTRQSNSLKLTESIEIDVLNLEYQNTYIIDLTSGRTIRSTQRIHPKLPEIRIDFVYK
;
A
#
# COMPACT_ATOMS: atom_id res chain seq x y z
N ILE A 1 11.19 22.03 -9.91
CA ILE A 1 12.22 21.72 -8.90
C ILE A 1 11.79 20.40 -8.28
N GLY A 2 12.40 19.29 -8.72
CA GLY A 2 12.14 17.98 -8.14
C GLY A 2 12.68 17.95 -6.71
N PHE A 3 11.92 17.34 -5.78
CA PHE A 3 12.46 17.01 -4.47
C PHE A 3 13.61 16.00 -4.64
N PRO A 4 14.69 16.12 -3.86
CA PRO A 4 15.79 15.17 -3.96
C PRO A 4 15.29 13.75 -3.66
N ASP A 5 15.76 12.81 -4.45
CA ASP A 5 15.48 11.40 -4.25
C ASP A 5 16.07 10.96 -2.89
N ILE A 6 15.21 10.55 -1.97
CA ILE A 6 15.64 10.13 -0.63
C ILE A 6 16.07 8.68 -0.70
N GLU A 7 17.35 8.46 -0.59
CA GLU A 7 17.91 7.11 -0.53
C GLU A 7 17.81 6.54 0.89
N LEU A 8 17.24 5.34 1.03
CA LEU A 8 17.13 4.66 2.31
C LEU A 8 18.44 3.94 2.67
N THR A 9 19.46 4.74 3.01
CA THR A 9 20.72 4.20 3.53
C THR A 9 20.57 3.73 4.98
N GLU A 10 21.44 2.82 5.43
CA GLU A 10 21.46 2.38 6.83
C GLU A 10 21.64 3.56 7.79
N GLU A 11 22.47 4.54 7.42
CA GLU A 11 22.68 5.75 8.20
C GLU A 11 21.40 6.59 8.32
N TYR A 12 20.70 6.78 7.20
CA TYR A 12 19.42 7.50 7.21
C TYR A 12 18.40 6.79 8.10
N ILE A 13 18.26 5.47 7.94
CA ILE A 13 17.35 4.66 8.74
C ILE A 13 17.70 4.73 10.23
N ALA A 14 18.97 4.65 10.59
CA ALA A 14 19.42 4.69 11.99
C ALA A 14 19.09 6.01 12.68
N LYS A 15 19.10 7.13 11.97
CA LYS A 15 18.79 8.47 12.49
C LYS A 15 17.30 8.70 12.77
N GLN A 16 16.42 7.89 12.18
CA GLN A 16 14.97 8.05 12.38
C GLN A 16 14.54 7.47 13.73
N ARG A 17 13.73 8.21 14.47
CA ARG A 17 13.19 7.80 15.78
C ARG A 17 11.92 6.97 15.68
N TYR A 18 11.17 7.13 14.61
CA TYR A 18 9.85 6.54 14.42
C TYR A 18 9.85 5.63 13.19
N SER A 19 8.94 4.67 13.18
CA SER A 19 8.62 3.93 11.98
C SER A 19 8.18 4.89 10.88
N PHE A 20 8.65 4.68 9.68
CA PHE A 20 8.34 5.52 8.55
C PHE A 20 8.21 4.69 7.27
N ALA A 21 7.65 5.29 6.25
CA ALA A 21 7.57 4.69 4.92
C ALA A 21 7.99 5.72 3.87
N ARG A 22 8.71 5.25 2.85
CA ARG A 22 9.01 6.02 1.66
C ARG A 22 8.02 5.65 0.58
N PHE A 23 7.26 6.63 0.13
CA PHE A 23 6.32 6.51 -0.97
C PHE A 23 6.92 7.10 -2.23
N ASP A 24 7.01 6.30 -3.28
CA ASP A 24 7.37 6.74 -4.62
C ASP A 24 6.08 6.83 -5.46
N LEU A 25 5.70 8.03 -5.79
CA LEU A 25 4.48 8.35 -6.54
C LEU A 25 4.73 8.47 -8.06
N GLY A 26 5.86 7.94 -8.55
CA GLY A 26 6.28 8.08 -9.94
C GLY A 26 7.11 9.32 -10.17
N LYS A 27 7.11 9.88 -11.38
CA LYS A 27 8.02 10.94 -11.82
C LYS A 27 8.32 12.02 -10.78
N GLY A 28 9.35 11.79 -9.96
CA GLY A 28 10.04 12.82 -9.21
C GLY A 28 9.53 13.15 -7.82
N ALA A 29 8.67 12.34 -7.20
CA ALA A 29 8.15 12.65 -5.87
C ALA A 29 8.27 11.44 -4.92
N ASN A 30 9.40 11.33 -4.24
CA ASN A 30 9.51 10.50 -3.06
C ASN A 30 9.01 11.29 -1.84
N VAL A 31 8.07 10.72 -1.11
CA VAL A 31 7.51 11.31 0.10
C VAL A 31 7.81 10.39 1.28
N ILE A 32 8.37 10.96 2.34
CA ILE A 32 8.51 10.26 3.62
C ILE A 32 7.26 10.52 4.45
N MET A 33 6.64 9.46 4.91
CA MET A 33 5.52 9.52 5.83
C MET A 33 5.88 8.81 7.13
N VAL A 34 5.53 9.41 8.25
CA VAL A 34 5.81 8.88 9.59
C VAL A 34 4.58 8.12 10.08
N LEU A 35 4.80 7.00 10.75
CA LEU A 35 3.73 6.25 11.40
C LEU A 35 3.20 7.07 12.59
N SER A 36 1.96 7.50 12.51
CA SER A 36 1.30 8.30 13.54
C SER A 36 0.43 7.49 14.50
N GLY A 37 0.00 6.31 14.10
CA GLY A 37 -0.83 5.45 14.94
C GLY A 37 -1.12 4.09 14.33
N ILE A 38 -1.46 3.16 15.20
CA ILE A 38 -1.88 1.79 14.85
C ILE A 38 -3.18 1.51 15.60
N ASP A 39 -4.20 1.10 14.89
CA ASP A 39 -5.47 0.66 15.45
C ASP A 39 -5.95 -0.61 14.72
N ASN A 40 -6.05 -1.73 15.45
CA ASN A 40 -6.51 -3.01 14.91
C ASN A 40 -5.83 -3.43 13.59
N ASN A 41 -4.51 -3.30 13.49
CA ASN A 41 -3.69 -3.55 12.31
C ASN A 41 -3.87 -2.53 11.17
N PHE A 42 -4.62 -1.46 11.38
CA PHE A 42 -4.63 -0.30 10.49
C PHE A 42 -3.51 0.66 10.90
N TYR A 43 -2.60 0.92 10.00
CA TYR A 43 -1.44 1.79 10.21
C TYR A 43 -1.70 3.11 9.52
N THR A 44 -1.66 4.22 10.27
CA THR A 44 -1.84 5.57 9.74
C THR A 44 -0.49 6.24 9.55
N TRP A 45 -0.18 6.58 8.32
CA TRP A 45 1.04 7.27 7.90
C TRP A 45 0.71 8.71 7.53
N VAL A 46 1.55 9.65 7.97
CA VAL A 46 1.31 11.08 7.77
C VAL A 46 2.56 11.74 7.17
N SER A 47 2.38 12.51 6.11
CA SER A 47 3.43 13.33 5.51
C SER A 47 3.62 14.65 6.25
N ALA A 48 4.72 15.35 5.95
CA ALA A 48 4.98 16.68 6.50
C ALA A 48 3.94 17.74 6.07
N THR A 49 3.27 17.53 4.96
CA THR A 49 2.23 18.40 4.38
C THR A 49 0.81 17.99 4.77
N GLY A 50 0.67 16.92 5.54
CA GLY A 50 -0.60 16.52 6.16
C GLY A 50 -1.41 15.47 5.39
N GLU A 51 -0.90 14.98 4.26
CA GLU A 51 -1.52 13.83 3.59
C GLU A 51 -1.45 12.61 4.49
N LYS A 52 -2.50 11.79 4.44
CA LYS A 52 -2.59 10.56 5.22
C LYS A 52 -2.84 9.37 4.32
N LEU A 53 -2.14 8.29 4.62
CA LEU A 53 -2.39 6.98 4.04
C LEU A 53 -2.65 5.99 5.18
N ILE A 54 -3.70 5.20 5.04
CA ILE A 54 -4.01 4.13 5.98
C ILE A 54 -3.77 2.81 5.27
N THR A 55 -2.93 1.98 5.88
CA THR A 55 -2.61 0.64 5.35
C THR A 55 -3.14 -0.45 6.27
N TYR A 56 -3.55 -1.56 5.67
CA TYR A 56 -3.90 -2.80 6.34
C TYR A 56 -3.06 -3.92 5.75
N ASN A 57 -2.18 -4.53 6.55
CA ASN A 57 -1.19 -5.51 6.08
C ASN A 57 -0.36 -5.01 4.89
N GLY A 58 -0.03 -3.72 4.85
CA GLY A 58 0.72 -3.09 3.77
C GLY A 58 -0.09 -2.65 2.56
N LYS A 59 -1.37 -3.05 2.44
CA LYS A 59 -2.29 -2.57 1.41
C LYS A 59 -2.82 -1.19 1.79
N ILE A 60 -2.76 -0.23 0.87
CA ILE A 60 -3.43 1.06 1.05
C ILE A 60 -4.94 0.83 0.98
N VAL A 61 -5.64 1.16 2.06
CA VAL A 61 -7.08 0.99 2.18
C VAL A 61 -7.84 2.31 2.25
N LYS A 62 -7.14 3.40 2.58
CA LYS A 62 -7.72 4.75 2.58
C LYS A 62 -6.64 5.79 2.37
N THR A 63 -6.98 6.83 1.65
CA THR A 63 -6.12 8.00 1.46
C THR A 63 -6.90 9.27 1.78
N ILE A 64 -6.18 10.29 2.30
CA ILE A 64 -6.74 11.60 2.64
C ILE A 64 -5.73 12.65 2.20
N GLY A 65 -6.19 13.68 1.51
CA GLY A 65 -5.36 14.81 1.08
C GLY A 65 -4.62 14.59 -0.24
N LEU A 66 -4.80 13.48 -0.91
CA LEU A 66 -4.28 13.29 -2.28
C LEU A 66 -5.21 13.96 -3.31
N ILE A 67 -4.70 14.15 -4.52
CA ILE A 67 -5.52 14.66 -5.65
C ILE A 67 -6.68 13.72 -5.95
N HIS A 68 -6.44 12.42 -5.89
CA HIS A 68 -7.44 11.38 -6.08
C HIS A 68 -7.41 10.44 -4.87
N ASN A 69 -8.42 10.53 -4.02
CA ASN A 69 -8.52 9.71 -2.83
C ASN A 69 -9.31 8.43 -3.08
N VAL A 70 -9.06 7.43 -2.26
CA VAL A 70 -9.71 6.12 -2.30
C VAL A 70 -10.04 5.66 -0.89
N GLU A 71 -11.10 4.88 -0.76
CA GLU A 71 -11.46 4.20 0.49
C GLU A 71 -12.04 2.82 0.17
N ILE A 72 -11.50 1.79 0.81
CA ILE A 72 -11.99 0.41 0.74
C ILE A 72 -12.83 0.16 1.98
N TYR A 73 -14.11 -0.19 1.81
CA TYR A 73 -15.04 -0.38 2.94
C TYR A 73 -14.92 -1.74 3.63
N ASN A 74 -14.37 -2.74 2.94
CA ASN A 74 -14.17 -4.09 3.47
C ASN A 74 -12.70 -4.54 3.41
N PRO A 75 -11.75 -3.74 3.97
CA PRO A 75 -10.32 -4.01 3.86
C PRO A 75 -9.89 -5.33 4.52
N ALA A 76 -10.62 -5.81 5.51
CA ALA A 76 -10.36 -7.08 6.18
C ALA A 76 -10.49 -8.31 5.25
N SER A 77 -11.05 -8.14 4.06
CA SER A 77 -11.02 -9.16 3.00
C SER A 77 -9.61 -9.43 2.49
N PHE A 78 -8.68 -8.47 2.63
CA PHE A 78 -7.28 -8.65 2.29
C PHE A 78 -6.55 -9.43 3.39
N LYS A 79 -6.14 -10.65 3.07
CA LYS A 79 -5.45 -11.55 3.99
C LYS A 79 -4.06 -11.88 3.46
N VAL A 80 -3.06 -11.55 4.26
CA VAL A 80 -1.65 -11.79 3.94
C VAL A 80 -1.21 -13.20 4.36
N PHE A 81 -1.63 -13.62 5.53
CA PHE A 81 -1.35 -14.95 6.06
C PHE A 81 -2.60 -15.80 6.14
N SER A 82 -2.56 -16.94 5.48
CA SER A 82 -3.62 -17.92 5.50
C SER A 82 -3.07 -19.30 5.24
N PRO A 83 -3.69 -20.34 5.80
CA PRO A 83 -3.42 -21.72 5.42
C PRO A 83 -3.77 -22.02 3.95
N LYS A 84 -4.54 -21.15 3.30
CA LYS A 84 -4.81 -21.22 1.85
C LYS A 84 -3.96 -20.17 1.15
N ASN A 85 -3.10 -20.62 0.22
CA ASN A 85 -2.21 -19.71 -0.54
C ASN A 85 -2.94 -18.81 -1.54
N ASN A 86 -4.24 -19.04 -1.76
CA ASN A 86 -5.03 -18.33 -2.75
C ASN A 86 -6.34 -17.87 -2.12
N TYR A 87 -6.57 -16.56 -2.16
CA TYR A 87 -7.84 -15.94 -1.80
C TYR A 87 -8.43 -15.25 -2.99
N SER A 88 -9.74 -15.24 -3.05
CA SER A 88 -10.47 -14.39 -3.97
C SER A 88 -11.66 -13.76 -3.27
N GLY A 89 -12.08 -12.61 -3.76
CA GLY A 89 -13.22 -11.88 -3.22
C GLY A 89 -13.47 -10.59 -3.99
N ILE A 90 -14.25 -9.73 -3.37
CA ILE A 90 -14.62 -8.43 -3.91
C ILE A 90 -14.33 -7.37 -2.86
N TYR A 91 -13.62 -6.30 -3.26
CA TYR A 91 -13.54 -5.07 -2.47
C TYR A 91 -14.62 -4.09 -2.91
N ASP A 92 -15.28 -3.49 -1.94
CA ASP A 92 -16.15 -2.34 -2.13
C ASP A 92 -15.33 -1.07 -1.99
N VAL A 93 -15.17 -0.33 -3.08
CA VAL A 93 -14.25 0.80 -3.16
C VAL A 93 -14.99 2.07 -3.53
N MET A 94 -14.74 3.13 -2.78
CA MET A 94 -15.13 4.48 -3.14
C MET A 94 -13.92 5.22 -3.71
N LEU A 95 -14.03 5.65 -4.95
CA LEU A 95 -13.14 6.63 -5.55
C LEU A 95 -13.68 8.02 -5.28
N LYS A 96 -12.79 8.97 -5.01
CA LYS A 96 -13.13 10.40 -4.90
C LYS A 96 -12.45 11.15 -6.04
N ASP A 97 -13.18 12.16 -6.54
CA ASP A 97 -12.72 13.09 -7.59
C ASP A 97 -12.46 12.40 -8.97
N PRO A 98 -13.52 11.98 -9.69
CA PRO A 98 -14.94 12.05 -9.34
C PRO A 98 -15.36 10.94 -8.38
N ARG A 99 -16.41 11.19 -7.60
CA ARG A 99 -16.97 10.20 -6.68
C ARG A 99 -17.62 9.06 -7.46
N ALA A 100 -17.16 7.84 -7.20
CA ALA A 100 -17.70 6.63 -7.78
C ALA A 100 -17.56 5.46 -6.82
N PHE A 101 -18.60 4.63 -6.71
CA PHE A 101 -18.52 3.35 -6.01
C PHE A 101 -18.26 2.27 -7.04
N ILE A 102 -17.24 1.46 -6.80
CA ILE A 102 -16.86 0.37 -7.69
C ILE A 102 -16.60 -0.91 -6.89
N GLU A 103 -16.85 -2.03 -7.54
CA GLU A 103 -16.41 -3.33 -7.07
C GLU A 103 -15.09 -3.69 -7.74
N GLN A 104 -14.12 -4.12 -6.94
CA GLN A 104 -12.86 -4.67 -7.40
C GLN A 104 -12.83 -6.16 -7.09
N LYS A 105 -12.90 -6.99 -8.10
CA LYS A 105 -12.62 -8.42 -7.94
C LYS A 105 -11.14 -8.61 -7.70
N PHE A 106 -10.79 -9.42 -6.74
CA PHE A 106 -9.39 -9.72 -6.45
C PHE A 106 -9.14 -11.21 -6.29
N SER A 107 -7.93 -11.62 -6.63
CA SER A 107 -7.39 -12.92 -6.28
C SER A 107 -5.94 -12.78 -5.86
N THR A 108 -5.51 -13.57 -4.88
CA THR A 108 -4.16 -13.51 -4.35
C THR A 108 -3.40 -14.80 -4.58
N LYS A 109 -2.11 -14.68 -4.83
CA LYS A 109 -1.17 -15.80 -4.92
C LYS A 109 0.04 -15.50 -4.06
N LEU A 110 0.38 -16.44 -3.18
CA LEU A 110 1.55 -16.35 -2.32
C LEU A 110 2.67 -17.22 -2.87
N THR A 111 3.87 -16.62 -2.99
CA THR A 111 5.08 -17.31 -3.47
C THR A 111 6.18 -17.12 -2.45
N ARG A 112 6.84 -18.21 -2.04
CA ARG A 112 7.98 -18.13 -1.13
C ARG A 112 9.24 -17.72 -1.90
N GLN A 113 9.95 -16.76 -1.33
CA GLN A 113 11.31 -16.38 -1.69
C GLN A 113 12.24 -16.71 -0.51
N SER A 114 13.57 -16.58 -0.63
CA SER A 114 14.51 -17.04 0.40
C SER A 114 14.13 -16.61 1.84
N ASN A 115 14.06 -15.31 2.10
CA ASN A 115 13.76 -14.76 3.44
C ASN A 115 12.42 -13.99 3.47
N SER A 116 11.62 -14.10 2.45
CA SER A 116 10.38 -13.34 2.33
C SER A 116 9.29 -14.14 1.60
N LEU A 117 8.08 -13.64 1.70
CA LEU A 117 6.96 -14.07 0.88
C LEU A 117 6.60 -12.95 -0.09
N LYS A 118 6.31 -13.29 -1.32
CA LYS A 118 5.72 -12.39 -2.31
C LYS A 118 4.25 -12.71 -2.46
N LEU A 119 3.40 -11.78 -2.08
CA LEU A 119 1.98 -11.83 -2.36
C LEU A 119 1.71 -11.03 -3.63
N THR A 120 1.08 -11.65 -4.60
CA THR A 120 0.56 -11.00 -5.81
C THR A 120 -0.96 -10.93 -5.71
N GLU A 121 -1.50 -9.73 -5.79
CA GLU A 121 -2.93 -9.46 -5.81
C GLU A 121 -3.33 -9.05 -7.23
N SER A 122 -4.10 -9.88 -7.89
CA SER A 122 -4.67 -9.56 -9.21
C SER A 122 -6.01 -8.87 -9.00
N ILE A 123 -6.17 -7.71 -9.61
CA ILE A 123 -7.37 -6.86 -9.51
C ILE A 123 -8.04 -6.76 -10.88
N GLU A 124 -9.35 -6.93 -10.90
CA GLU A 124 -10.20 -6.76 -12.07
C GLU A 124 -11.35 -5.80 -11.72
N ILE A 125 -11.53 -4.78 -12.54
CA ILE A 125 -12.60 -3.78 -12.41
C ILE A 125 -13.40 -3.76 -13.69
N ASP A 126 -14.50 -4.52 -13.72
CA ASP A 126 -15.31 -4.75 -14.92
C ASP A 126 -15.83 -3.44 -15.52
N VAL A 127 -16.39 -2.57 -14.68
CA VAL A 127 -17.00 -1.31 -15.13
C VAL A 127 -16.03 -0.34 -15.78
N LEU A 128 -14.71 -0.52 -15.54
CA LEU A 128 -13.66 0.31 -16.13
C LEU A 128 -12.84 -0.46 -17.17
N ASN A 129 -13.13 -1.73 -17.37
CA ASN A 129 -12.34 -2.64 -18.21
C ASN A 129 -10.84 -2.55 -17.87
N LEU A 130 -10.51 -2.64 -16.59
CA LEU A 130 -9.15 -2.54 -16.06
C LEU A 130 -8.76 -3.83 -15.36
N GLU A 131 -7.54 -4.27 -15.63
CA GLU A 131 -6.87 -5.35 -14.93
C GLU A 131 -5.46 -4.88 -14.55
N TYR A 132 -5.01 -5.20 -13.33
CA TYR A 132 -3.65 -4.93 -12.88
C TYR A 132 -3.27 -5.82 -11.72
N GLN A 133 -1.99 -5.80 -11.37
CA GLN A 133 -1.47 -6.57 -10.25
C GLN A 133 -0.80 -5.64 -9.24
N ASN A 134 -1.08 -5.87 -7.96
CA ASN A 134 -0.35 -5.31 -6.84
C ASN A 134 0.57 -6.39 -6.26
N THR A 135 1.71 -5.99 -5.75
CA THR A 135 2.67 -6.90 -5.13
C THR A 135 3.04 -6.43 -3.74
N TYR A 136 3.24 -7.39 -2.83
CA TYR A 136 3.60 -7.16 -1.44
C TYR A 136 4.72 -8.11 -1.08
N ILE A 137 5.81 -7.58 -0.55
CA ILE A 137 6.92 -8.38 -0.02
C ILE A 137 6.81 -8.40 1.50
N ILE A 138 6.68 -9.59 2.05
CA ILE A 138 6.43 -9.83 3.47
C ILE A 138 7.68 -10.45 4.07
N ASP A 139 8.21 -9.83 5.11
CA ASP A 139 9.33 -10.39 5.86
C ASP A 139 8.88 -11.60 6.67
N LEU A 140 9.55 -12.74 6.51
CA LEU A 140 9.20 -13.98 7.21
C LEU A 140 9.41 -13.90 8.73
N THR A 141 10.34 -13.09 9.19
CA THR A 141 10.65 -12.97 10.62
C THR A 141 9.59 -12.17 11.36
N SER A 142 9.21 -11.01 10.83
CA SER A 142 8.26 -10.09 11.47
C SER A 142 6.81 -10.33 11.03
N GLY A 143 6.59 -10.97 9.91
CA GLY A 143 5.27 -11.11 9.29
C GLY A 143 4.72 -9.81 8.71
N ARG A 144 5.53 -8.76 8.63
CA ARG A 144 5.12 -7.44 8.15
C ARG A 144 5.48 -7.25 6.69
N THR A 145 4.65 -6.51 5.99
CA THR A 145 4.99 -6.06 4.64
C THR A 145 6.09 -5.02 4.71
N ILE A 146 7.20 -5.28 4.04
CA ILE A 146 8.37 -4.39 4.00
C ILE A 146 8.46 -3.60 2.70
N ARG A 147 7.81 -4.07 1.65
CA ARG A 147 7.71 -3.38 0.35
C ARG A 147 6.39 -3.71 -0.31
N SER A 148 5.83 -2.75 -1.02
CA SER A 148 4.69 -2.98 -1.89
C SER A 148 4.77 -2.14 -3.14
N THR A 149 4.07 -2.59 -4.17
CA THR A 149 3.84 -1.85 -5.41
C THR A 149 2.36 -1.94 -5.69
N GLN A 150 1.65 -0.81 -5.64
CA GLN A 150 0.20 -0.76 -5.66
C GLN A 150 -0.32 0.29 -6.62
N ARG A 151 -1.36 -0.07 -7.35
CA ARG A 151 -2.23 0.87 -8.05
C ARG A 151 -3.54 0.98 -7.29
N ILE A 152 -3.86 2.17 -6.81
CA ILE A 152 -5.01 2.39 -5.90
C ILE A 152 -6.15 3.16 -6.56
N HIS A 153 -5.86 3.92 -7.61
CA HIS A 153 -6.84 4.74 -8.31
C HIS A 153 -6.50 4.76 -9.81
N PRO A 154 -7.51 4.67 -10.73
CA PRO A 154 -7.25 4.64 -12.17
C PRO A 154 -6.47 5.84 -12.72
N LYS A 155 -6.61 7.00 -12.06
CA LYS A 155 -5.95 8.26 -12.44
C LYS A 155 -4.61 8.49 -11.74
N LEU A 156 -4.22 7.66 -10.79
CA LEU A 156 -2.92 7.75 -10.13
C LEU A 156 -1.93 6.76 -10.75
N PRO A 157 -0.64 7.12 -10.77
CA PRO A 157 0.40 6.16 -11.13
C PRO A 157 0.48 5.06 -10.07
N GLU A 158 1.22 4.00 -10.41
CA GLU A 158 1.60 2.96 -9.46
C GLU A 158 2.43 3.56 -8.33
N ILE A 159 2.11 3.19 -7.09
CA ILE A 159 2.78 3.65 -5.89
C ILE A 159 3.68 2.54 -5.37
N ARG A 160 4.97 2.82 -5.28
CA ARG A 160 5.92 1.95 -4.60
C ARG A 160 6.14 2.44 -3.19
N ILE A 161 6.14 1.51 -2.23
CA ILE A 161 6.31 1.81 -0.82
C ILE A 161 7.39 0.93 -0.24
N ASP A 162 8.34 1.53 0.47
CA ASP A 162 9.29 0.84 1.34
C ASP A 162 8.93 1.19 2.80
N PHE A 163 8.58 0.18 3.60
CA PHE A 163 8.23 0.35 5.01
C PHE A 163 9.43 0.06 5.89
N VAL A 164 9.68 0.93 6.86
CA VAL A 164 10.72 0.77 7.88
C VAL A 164 10.08 0.85 9.26
N TYR A 165 10.13 -0.27 9.97
CA TYR A 165 9.56 -0.37 11.32
C TYR A 165 10.67 -0.22 12.38
N LYS A 166 10.35 0.50 13.46
CA LYS A 166 11.19 0.72 14.65
C LYS A 166 10.59 0.05 15.88
#